data_521e9361f4f3fa41d5203a9e50414f7b
#
_entry.id   521e9361f4f3fa41d5203a9e50414f7b
#
_cell.length_a   1.000
_cell.length_b   1.000
_cell.length_c   1.000
_cell.angle_alpha   90.00
_cell.angle_beta   90.00
_cell.angle_gamma   90.00
#
_symmetry.space_group_name_H-M   'P 1'
#
loop_
_entity.id
_entity.type
_entity.pdbx_description
1 polymer ?
#
loop_
_entity_poly.entity_id
_entity_poly.type
_entity_poly.pdbx_seq_one_letter_code
_entity_poly.pdbx_strand_id
1 'polypeptide(L)'
;MTDEKEKLLAAAISQIEKDHGKGAIMRLGSRDILVPVSVIPSGCLSIDAALGVGGFPRGRVIEIYGPESGGKTTMTLHVIAEAQKLGGQAAFIDAEHALDPVYARKLGVDVDNLLVSQPDNGEQALEIAETLIRSGGVDIVVVDSVAALVPKAELEGDMGDPQMGLQARLMSQALRKLTGIVSKSRTCLIFINQIREKIGVMFGNPETTTGGRALKFYASMRVDIRRIQAIKEGDKVVGSRTRAKVVKNKVAAPFREAEFDIVYGEGISREGDLIDLGVDKGLVEKSGTWLSFGGERMGQGRENARVFLKENKDIRDKLENALRKKLEIPVPGNSGAAGAGTNGHAAPAHAEKPPMTAATAVAGADASKARPTR
;
A
#
# COMPACT_ATOMS: atom_id res chain seq x y z
N MET A 1 24.15 25.92 -35.69
CA MET A 1 23.15 24.84 -35.69
C MET A 1 22.67 24.41 -34.29
N THR A 2 23.51 24.40 -33.26
CA THR A 2 23.11 24.10 -31.86
C THR A 2 22.26 25.20 -31.23
N ASP A 3 22.65 26.47 -31.38
CA ASP A 3 22.00 27.65 -30.77
C ASP A 3 20.56 27.88 -31.31
N GLU A 4 20.31 27.59 -32.59
CA GLU A 4 19.00 27.72 -33.22
C GLU A 4 18.02 26.60 -32.76
N LYS A 5 18.52 25.38 -32.57
CA LYS A 5 17.75 24.29 -32.00
C LYS A 5 17.38 24.52 -30.53
N GLU A 6 18.30 25.12 -29.75
CA GLU A 6 18.03 25.46 -28.37
C GLU A 6 16.96 26.55 -28.24
N LYS A 7 16.99 27.58 -29.10
CA LYS A 7 15.95 28.63 -29.15
C LYS A 7 14.57 28.05 -29.51
N LEU A 8 14.52 27.17 -30.52
CA LEU A 8 13.27 26.50 -30.91
C LEU A 8 12.72 25.61 -29.79
N LEU A 9 13.60 24.87 -29.09
CA LEU A 9 13.20 24.04 -27.96
C LEU A 9 12.72 24.87 -26.77
N ALA A 10 13.39 25.98 -26.46
CA ALA A 10 12.97 26.90 -25.40
C ALA A 10 11.59 27.51 -25.69
N ALA A 11 11.34 27.91 -26.95
CA ALA A 11 10.04 28.43 -27.37
C ALA A 11 8.93 27.35 -27.24
N ALA A 12 9.22 26.10 -27.64
CA ALA A 12 8.28 24.99 -27.50
C ALA A 12 7.96 24.67 -26.02
N ILE A 13 8.98 24.66 -25.13
CA ILE A 13 8.80 24.48 -23.69
C ILE A 13 7.91 25.58 -23.12
N SER A 14 8.20 26.85 -23.45
CA SER A 14 7.40 28.00 -23.00
C SER A 14 5.96 27.90 -23.47
N GLN A 15 5.70 27.47 -24.71
CA GLN A 15 4.35 27.26 -25.22
C GLN A 15 3.63 26.14 -24.46
N ILE A 16 4.29 25.00 -24.21
CA ILE A 16 3.72 23.89 -23.42
C ILE A 16 3.35 24.34 -22.00
N GLU A 17 4.22 25.11 -21.35
CA GLU A 17 3.96 25.63 -20.01
C GLU A 17 2.80 26.62 -19.98
N LYS A 18 2.63 27.42 -21.05
CA LYS A 18 1.51 28.34 -21.19
C LYS A 18 0.18 27.62 -21.41
N ASP A 19 0.18 26.57 -22.23
CA ASP A 19 -1.04 25.82 -22.60
C ASP A 19 -1.45 24.81 -21.53
N HIS A 20 -0.50 24.20 -20.82
CA HIS A 20 -0.73 23.09 -19.88
C HIS A 20 -0.35 23.39 -18.43
N GLY A 21 0.20 24.58 -18.15
CA GLY A 21 0.64 25.01 -16.82
C GLY A 21 2.12 24.72 -16.55
N LYS A 22 2.69 25.48 -15.59
CA LYS A 22 4.10 25.29 -15.15
C LYS A 22 4.30 23.86 -14.63
N GLY A 23 5.38 23.20 -15.08
CA GLY A 23 5.70 21.82 -14.70
C GLY A 23 5.09 20.77 -15.60
N ALA A 24 4.33 21.15 -16.66
CA ALA A 24 3.82 20.20 -17.66
C ALA A 24 4.96 19.49 -18.41
N ILE A 25 6.10 20.16 -18.55
CA ILE A 25 7.34 19.59 -19.07
C ILE A 25 8.51 20.03 -18.16
N MET A 26 9.44 19.11 -17.90
CA MET A 26 10.61 19.40 -17.06
C MET A 26 11.82 18.58 -17.52
N ARG A 27 13.02 19.09 -17.25
CA ARG A 27 14.26 18.34 -17.53
C ARG A 27 14.51 17.34 -16.39
N LEU A 28 14.77 16.07 -16.71
CA LEU A 28 14.95 15.00 -15.70
C LEU A 28 16.10 15.28 -14.70
N GLY A 29 17.10 16.05 -15.09
CA GLY A 29 18.22 16.45 -14.22
C GLY A 29 17.96 17.67 -13.33
N SER A 30 16.77 18.28 -13.36
CA SER A 30 16.43 19.38 -12.44
C SER A 30 16.31 18.83 -11.00
N ARG A 31 16.80 19.62 -10.02
CA ARG A 31 16.84 19.21 -8.58
C ARG A 31 15.46 18.81 -8.04
N ASP A 32 14.40 19.35 -8.60
CA ASP A 32 13.02 19.11 -8.19
C ASP A 32 12.52 17.69 -8.51
N ILE A 33 13.21 16.94 -9.41
CA ILE A 33 12.85 15.58 -9.82
C ILE A 33 13.63 14.51 -9.04
N LEU A 34 14.79 14.87 -8.49
CA LEU A 34 15.66 13.94 -7.73
C LEU A 34 15.20 13.76 -6.28
N VAL A 35 13.89 13.89 -6.00
CA VAL A 35 13.34 13.63 -4.67
C VAL A 35 13.31 12.11 -4.44
N PRO A 36 13.87 11.62 -3.33
CA PRO A 36 13.77 10.20 -2.97
C PRO A 36 12.31 9.73 -2.97
N VAL A 37 12.10 8.52 -3.44
CA VAL A 37 10.75 7.92 -3.47
C VAL A 37 10.23 7.82 -2.04
N SER A 38 9.16 8.53 -1.71
CA SER A 38 8.50 8.41 -0.42
C SER A 38 7.85 7.03 -0.31
N VAL A 39 8.05 6.36 0.82
CA VAL A 39 7.60 4.98 1.04
C VAL A 39 6.85 4.82 2.36
N ILE A 40 6.08 3.74 2.47
CA ILE A 40 5.51 3.21 3.70
C ILE A 40 6.27 1.92 4.00
N PRO A 41 6.95 1.79 5.16
CA PRO A 41 7.63 0.56 5.54
C PRO A 41 6.67 -0.62 5.63
N SER A 42 7.18 -1.83 5.44
CA SER A 42 6.37 -3.05 5.59
C SER A 42 6.26 -3.52 7.05
N GLY A 43 7.08 -2.97 7.94
CA GLY A 43 7.27 -3.50 9.31
C GLY A 43 8.24 -4.69 9.38
N CYS A 44 8.79 -5.12 8.24
CA CYS A 44 9.74 -6.21 8.09
C CYS A 44 10.93 -5.72 7.24
N LEU A 45 12.12 -5.67 7.84
CA LEU A 45 13.28 -5.03 7.21
C LEU A 45 13.81 -5.81 6.00
N SER A 46 13.68 -7.14 6.00
CA SER A 46 14.06 -7.98 4.84
C SER A 46 13.17 -7.68 3.62
N ILE A 47 11.87 -7.45 3.84
CA ILE A 47 10.95 -7.04 2.77
C ILE A 47 11.32 -5.64 2.28
N ASP A 48 11.53 -4.69 3.17
CA ASP A 48 11.93 -3.32 2.81
C ASP A 48 13.23 -3.30 2.01
N ALA A 49 14.20 -4.16 2.35
CA ALA A 49 15.42 -4.37 1.59
C ALA A 49 15.17 -4.97 0.20
N ALA A 50 14.28 -5.97 0.11
CA ALA A 50 13.92 -6.60 -1.16
C ALA A 50 13.18 -5.65 -2.10
N LEU A 51 12.34 -4.77 -1.56
CA LEU A 51 11.66 -3.70 -2.32
C LEU A 51 12.65 -2.64 -2.86
N GLY A 52 13.84 -2.52 -2.27
CA GLY A 52 14.96 -1.74 -2.77
C GLY A 52 14.87 -0.23 -2.55
N VAL A 53 13.75 0.27 -2.04
CA VAL A 53 13.51 1.68 -1.70
C VAL A 53 13.12 1.87 -0.23
N GLY A 54 13.17 0.79 0.56
CA GLY A 54 12.90 0.83 2.00
C GLY A 54 11.43 0.74 2.40
N GLY A 55 10.55 0.32 1.48
CA GLY A 55 9.13 0.14 1.73
C GLY A 55 8.28 0.18 0.47
N PHE A 56 6.97 0.22 0.66
CA PHE A 56 5.99 0.34 -0.42
C PHE A 56 5.88 1.78 -0.92
N PRO A 57 6.11 2.06 -2.22
CA PRO A 57 6.18 3.42 -2.75
C PRO A 57 4.82 4.12 -2.73
N ARG A 58 4.79 5.35 -2.21
CA ARG A 58 3.64 6.25 -2.31
C ARG A 58 3.44 6.71 -3.76
N GLY A 59 2.21 7.02 -4.13
CA GLY A 59 1.87 7.47 -5.48
C GLY A 59 1.94 6.35 -6.53
N ARG A 60 1.87 5.09 -6.12
CA ARG A 60 1.99 3.93 -7.01
C ARG A 60 0.91 2.89 -6.75
N VAL A 61 0.56 2.18 -7.84
CA VAL A 61 -0.28 0.98 -7.79
C VAL A 61 0.63 -0.22 -7.57
N ILE A 62 0.27 -1.06 -6.62
CA ILE A 62 1.02 -2.25 -6.19
C ILE A 62 0.09 -3.45 -6.25
N GLU A 63 0.58 -4.59 -6.67
CA GLU A 63 -0.11 -5.87 -6.60
C GLU A 63 0.65 -6.81 -5.66
N ILE A 64 -0.03 -7.31 -4.64
CA ILE A 64 0.44 -8.37 -3.76
C ILE A 64 -0.40 -9.60 -4.06
N TYR A 65 0.22 -10.69 -4.49
CA TYR A 65 -0.51 -11.88 -4.90
C TYR A 65 0.17 -13.17 -4.43
N GLY A 66 -0.56 -14.25 -4.44
CA GLY A 66 -0.09 -15.56 -4.01
C GLY A 66 -1.25 -16.51 -3.70
N PRO A 67 -0.94 -17.76 -3.32
CA PRO A 67 -1.94 -18.73 -2.91
C PRO A 67 -2.69 -18.29 -1.66
N GLU A 68 -3.79 -18.93 -1.36
CA GLU A 68 -4.54 -18.75 -0.11
C GLU A 68 -3.66 -19.02 1.11
N SER A 69 -3.94 -18.35 2.22
CA SER A 69 -3.17 -18.48 3.47
C SER A 69 -1.67 -18.20 3.33
N GLY A 70 -1.24 -17.51 2.26
CA GLY A 70 0.16 -17.13 2.03
C GLY A 70 0.62 -15.91 2.85
N GLY A 71 -0.26 -15.22 3.58
CA GLY A 71 0.08 -14.04 4.38
C GLY A 71 -0.10 -12.69 3.67
N LYS A 72 -0.85 -12.64 2.56
CA LYS A 72 -1.11 -11.40 1.80
C LYS A 72 -1.79 -10.32 2.64
N THR A 73 -2.93 -10.64 3.24
CA THR A 73 -3.70 -9.73 4.11
C THR A 73 -2.90 -9.36 5.36
N THR A 74 -2.18 -10.32 5.97
CA THR A 74 -1.28 -10.04 7.11
C THR A 74 -0.24 -8.98 6.74
N MET A 75 0.43 -9.11 5.59
CA MET A 75 1.41 -8.13 5.14
C MET A 75 0.78 -6.75 4.92
N THR A 76 -0.38 -6.67 4.28
CA THR A 76 -1.03 -5.38 4.03
C THR A 76 -1.50 -4.70 5.31
N LEU A 77 -1.96 -5.47 6.30
CA LEU A 77 -2.32 -4.94 7.62
C LEU A 77 -1.09 -4.39 8.36
N HIS A 78 0.09 -5.03 8.25
CA HIS A 78 1.32 -4.44 8.78
C HIS A 78 1.69 -3.13 8.06
N VAL A 79 1.54 -3.05 6.74
CA VAL A 79 1.79 -1.80 5.99
C VAL A 79 0.82 -0.70 6.43
N ILE A 80 -0.46 -1.03 6.66
CA ILE A 80 -1.45 -0.09 7.23
C ILE A 80 -1.00 0.40 8.61
N ALA A 81 -0.61 -0.52 9.50
CA ALA A 81 -0.12 -0.16 10.84
C ALA A 81 1.10 0.77 10.78
N GLU A 82 2.04 0.52 9.88
CA GLU A 82 3.20 1.39 9.69
C GLU A 82 2.81 2.76 9.08
N ALA A 83 1.83 2.81 8.16
CA ALA A 83 1.30 4.07 7.65
C ALA A 83 0.68 4.92 8.76
N GLN A 84 -0.13 4.31 9.62
CA GLN A 84 -0.77 4.98 10.76
C GLN A 84 0.25 5.44 11.81
N LYS A 85 1.29 4.67 12.10
CA LYS A 85 2.42 5.09 12.98
C LYS A 85 3.14 6.34 12.46
N LEU A 86 3.17 6.54 11.14
CA LEU A 86 3.70 7.73 10.52
C LEU A 86 2.70 8.91 10.47
N GLY A 87 1.54 8.79 11.14
CA GLY A 87 0.47 9.78 11.15
C GLY A 87 -0.41 9.77 9.88
N GLY A 88 -0.29 8.75 9.04
CA GLY A 88 -1.05 8.63 7.80
C GLY A 88 -2.45 8.04 8.01
N GLN A 89 -3.37 8.37 7.09
CA GLN A 89 -4.72 7.82 7.03
C GLN A 89 -4.76 6.59 6.13
N ALA A 90 -5.49 5.56 6.56
CA ALA A 90 -5.60 4.29 5.87
C ALA A 90 -7.05 3.92 5.57
N ALA A 91 -7.26 3.29 4.41
CA ALA A 91 -8.55 2.71 4.04
C ALA A 91 -8.38 1.26 3.58
N PHE A 92 -9.32 0.41 3.99
CA PHE A 92 -9.40 -1.00 3.61
C PHE A 92 -10.75 -1.28 2.93
N ILE A 93 -10.70 -1.69 1.67
CA ILE A 93 -11.88 -2.08 0.89
C ILE A 93 -11.95 -3.60 0.93
N ASP A 94 -12.83 -4.10 1.78
CA ASP A 94 -13.02 -5.51 2.09
C ASP A 94 -14.10 -6.12 1.18
N ALA A 95 -13.70 -6.47 -0.04
CA ALA A 95 -14.61 -7.10 -1.00
C ALA A 95 -14.84 -8.60 -0.71
N GLU A 96 -14.01 -9.22 0.12
CA GLU A 96 -14.20 -10.62 0.58
C GLU A 96 -15.04 -10.71 1.85
N HIS A 97 -15.34 -9.58 2.53
CA HIS A 97 -16.04 -9.52 3.82
C HIS A 97 -15.38 -10.38 4.90
N ALA A 98 -14.05 -10.41 4.92
CA ALA A 98 -13.25 -11.32 5.74
C ALA A 98 -12.28 -10.62 6.71
N LEU A 99 -12.34 -9.29 6.82
CA LEU A 99 -11.47 -8.52 7.72
C LEU A 99 -11.83 -8.81 9.18
N ASP A 100 -10.88 -9.39 9.93
CA ASP A 100 -10.98 -9.57 11.38
C ASP A 100 -10.37 -8.36 12.10
N PRO A 101 -11.18 -7.49 12.75
CA PRO A 101 -10.69 -6.33 13.48
C PRO A 101 -9.85 -6.70 14.71
N VAL A 102 -10.10 -7.86 15.32
CA VAL A 102 -9.32 -8.34 16.47
C VAL A 102 -7.92 -8.71 16.02
N TYR A 103 -7.80 -9.40 14.89
CA TYR A 103 -6.52 -9.74 14.29
C TYR A 103 -5.78 -8.47 13.82
N ALA A 104 -6.45 -7.55 13.13
CA ALA A 104 -5.87 -6.29 12.69
C ALA A 104 -5.27 -5.49 13.87
N ARG A 105 -6.00 -5.39 14.99
CA ARG A 105 -5.52 -4.73 16.21
C ARG A 105 -4.27 -5.40 16.80
N LYS A 106 -4.19 -6.73 16.77
CA LYS A 106 -3.00 -7.48 17.21
C LYS A 106 -1.78 -7.20 16.34
N LEU A 107 -1.97 -6.93 15.05
CA LEU A 107 -0.90 -6.53 14.13
C LEU A 107 -0.47 -5.06 14.29
N GLY A 108 -1.11 -4.32 15.18
CA GLY A 108 -0.79 -2.93 15.48
C GLY A 108 -1.57 -1.91 14.64
N VAL A 109 -2.61 -2.35 13.94
CA VAL A 109 -3.55 -1.44 13.24
C VAL A 109 -4.39 -0.70 14.28
N ASP A 110 -4.46 0.61 14.16
CA ASP A 110 -5.44 1.44 14.83
C ASP A 110 -6.78 1.26 14.11
N VAL A 111 -7.57 0.31 14.62
CA VAL A 111 -8.85 -0.06 14.01
C VAL A 111 -9.92 1.00 14.19
N ASP A 112 -9.78 1.86 15.21
CA ASP A 112 -10.74 2.91 15.50
C ASP A 112 -10.63 4.07 14.48
N ASN A 113 -9.45 4.22 13.85
CA ASN A 113 -9.17 5.20 12.81
C ASN A 113 -8.98 4.58 11.40
N LEU A 114 -9.22 3.27 11.25
CA LEU A 114 -9.18 2.63 9.93
C LEU A 114 -10.52 2.81 9.20
N LEU A 115 -10.49 3.41 8.02
CA LEU A 115 -11.67 3.47 7.15
C LEU A 115 -11.89 2.09 6.51
N VAL A 116 -13.04 1.49 6.75
CA VAL A 116 -13.41 0.19 6.15
C VAL A 116 -14.65 0.35 5.29
N SER A 117 -14.63 -0.23 4.09
CA SER A 117 -15.77 -0.31 3.19
C SER A 117 -15.96 -1.75 2.74
N GLN A 118 -17.22 -2.22 2.74
CA GLN A 118 -17.62 -3.54 2.26
C GLN A 118 -18.60 -3.36 1.10
N PRO A 119 -18.09 -3.23 -0.13
CA PRO A 119 -18.90 -2.93 -1.31
C PRO A 119 -19.66 -4.15 -1.80
N ASP A 120 -20.85 -3.94 -2.40
CA ASP A 120 -21.69 -4.99 -2.95
C ASP A 120 -21.19 -5.52 -4.30
N ASN A 121 -20.41 -4.72 -5.05
CA ASN A 121 -19.89 -5.08 -6.37
C ASN A 121 -18.55 -4.38 -6.67
N GLY A 122 -17.91 -4.82 -7.76
CA GLY A 122 -16.60 -4.34 -8.15
C GLY A 122 -16.58 -2.87 -8.59
N GLU A 123 -17.63 -2.38 -9.23
CA GLU A 123 -17.78 -0.97 -9.62
C GLU A 123 -17.79 -0.07 -8.39
N GLN A 124 -18.62 -0.41 -7.40
CA GLN A 124 -18.73 0.33 -6.14
C GLN A 124 -17.39 0.35 -5.39
N ALA A 125 -16.71 -0.81 -5.29
CA ALA A 125 -15.39 -0.91 -4.67
C ALA A 125 -14.37 0.06 -5.29
N LEU A 126 -14.31 0.09 -6.62
CA LEU A 126 -13.33 0.90 -7.36
C LEU A 126 -13.70 2.38 -7.38
N GLU A 127 -15.00 2.74 -7.34
CA GLU A 127 -15.47 4.12 -7.21
C GLU A 127 -15.20 4.69 -5.82
N ILE A 128 -15.38 3.89 -4.75
CA ILE A 128 -15.02 4.26 -3.39
C ILE A 128 -13.50 4.49 -3.31
N ALA A 129 -12.69 3.56 -3.86
CA ALA A 129 -11.24 3.74 -3.93
C ALA A 129 -10.86 5.02 -4.68
N GLU A 130 -11.48 5.28 -5.84
CA GLU A 130 -11.23 6.51 -6.62
C GLU A 130 -11.54 7.76 -5.82
N THR A 131 -12.67 7.79 -5.13
CA THR A 131 -13.13 8.95 -4.33
C THR A 131 -12.18 9.23 -3.17
N LEU A 132 -11.81 8.19 -2.41
CA LEU A 132 -10.85 8.31 -1.30
C LEU A 132 -9.49 8.81 -1.77
N ILE A 133 -8.95 8.25 -2.85
CA ILE A 133 -7.65 8.64 -3.41
C ILE A 133 -7.70 10.07 -3.97
N ARG A 134 -8.79 10.44 -4.66
CA ARG A 134 -8.98 11.78 -5.23
C ARG A 134 -9.06 12.87 -4.16
N SER A 135 -9.56 12.55 -2.97
CA SER A 135 -9.62 13.50 -1.84
C SER A 135 -8.24 13.97 -1.40
N GLY A 136 -7.17 13.15 -1.63
CA GLY A 136 -5.83 13.41 -1.13
C GLY A 136 -5.69 13.24 0.39
N GLY A 137 -6.75 12.80 1.08
CA GLY A 137 -6.77 12.64 2.53
C GLY A 137 -6.32 11.24 3.02
N VAL A 138 -6.02 10.31 2.09
CA VAL A 138 -5.60 8.95 2.46
C VAL A 138 -4.19 8.64 1.94
N ASP A 139 -3.37 8.06 2.80
CA ASP A 139 -1.98 7.69 2.50
C ASP A 139 -1.87 6.30 1.87
N ILE A 140 -2.75 5.41 2.29
CA ILE A 140 -2.82 4.03 1.79
C ILE A 140 -4.26 3.58 1.60
N VAL A 141 -4.52 2.91 0.48
CA VAL A 141 -5.78 2.21 0.21
C VAL A 141 -5.43 0.77 -0.14
N VAL A 142 -6.04 -0.18 0.55
CA VAL A 142 -5.93 -1.63 0.26
C VAL A 142 -7.27 -2.13 -0.27
N VAL A 143 -7.24 -2.90 -1.35
CA VAL A 143 -8.41 -3.61 -1.91
C VAL A 143 -8.19 -5.11 -1.77
N ASP A 144 -8.95 -5.76 -0.93
CA ASP A 144 -8.89 -7.23 -0.67
C ASP A 144 -10.22 -7.90 -1.04
N SER A 145 -10.28 -8.66 -2.09
CA SER A 145 -9.27 -8.89 -3.12
C SER A 145 -9.83 -8.65 -4.53
N VAL A 146 -8.92 -8.53 -5.53
CA VAL A 146 -9.35 -8.41 -6.95
C VAL A 146 -10.25 -9.58 -7.37
N ALA A 147 -10.06 -10.78 -6.80
CA ALA A 147 -10.87 -11.95 -7.11
C ALA A 147 -12.34 -11.76 -6.74
N ALA A 148 -12.63 -10.97 -5.71
CA ALA A 148 -13.99 -10.70 -5.21
C ALA A 148 -14.63 -9.46 -5.87
N LEU A 149 -13.93 -8.74 -6.74
CA LEU A 149 -14.50 -7.61 -7.50
C LEU A 149 -15.40 -8.13 -8.63
N VAL A 150 -16.58 -8.60 -8.27
CA VAL A 150 -17.57 -9.09 -9.22
C VAL A 150 -18.27 -7.91 -9.88
N PRO A 151 -18.32 -7.81 -11.22
CA PRO A 151 -19.06 -6.77 -11.93
C PRO A 151 -20.55 -6.82 -11.60
N LYS A 152 -21.18 -5.64 -11.48
CA LYS A 152 -22.62 -5.52 -11.22
C LYS A 152 -23.47 -6.32 -12.22
N ALA A 153 -23.13 -6.24 -13.49
CA ALA A 153 -23.82 -6.98 -14.56
C ALA A 153 -23.74 -8.52 -14.39
N GLU A 154 -22.69 -9.02 -13.74
CA GLU A 154 -22.54 -10.44 -13.41
C GLU A 154 -23.43 -10.85 -12.25
N LEU A 155 -23.63 -9.95 -11.27
CA LEU A 155 -24.51 -10.20 -10.11
C LEU A 155 -26.00 -10.11 -10.48
N GLU A 156 -26.35 -9.29 -11.48
CA GLU A 156 -27.74 -9.10 -11.96
C GLU A 156 -28.12 -10.13 -13.04
N GLY A 157 -27.17 -10.87 -13.59
CA GLY A 157 -27.37 -11.92 -14.60
C GLY A 157 -27.91 -13.24 -14.01
N ASP A 158 -28.43 -14.09 -14.88
CA ASP A 158 -28.92 -15.41 -14.48
C ASP A 158 -27.74 -16.37 -14.20
N MET A 159 -27.96 -17.33 -13.29
CA MET A 159 -26.99 -18.38 -13.01
C MET A 159 -26.70 -19.21 -14.26
N GLY A 160 -25.45 -19.17 -14.73
CA GLY A 160 -24.99 -19.90 -15.92
C GLY A 160 -24.77 -19.02 -17.15
N ASP A 161 -25.08 -17.74 -17.09
CA ASP A 161 -24.80 -16.81 -18.18
C ASP A 161 -23.29 -16.67 -18.42
N PRO A 162 -22.83 -16.70 -19.67
CA PRO A 162 -21.41 -16.55 -20.00
C PRO A 162 -20.95 -15.10 -19.82
N GLN A 163 -20.43 -14.76 -18.65
CA GLN A 163 -19.96 -13.41 -18.29
C GLN A 163 -18.47 -13.21 -18.57
N MET A 164 -17.97 -13.77 -19.68
CA MET A 164 -16.54 -13.76 -19.98
C MET A 164 -15.95 -12.36 -20.14
N GLY A 165 -14.93 -12.04 -19.32
CA GLY A 165 -14.10 -10.85 -19.48
C GLY A 165 -14.66 -9.56 -18.88
N LEU A 166 -15.82 -9.55 -18.23
CA LEU A 166 -16.38 -8.35 -17.60
C LEU A 166 -15.46 -7.79 -16.52
N GLN A 167 -14.98 -8.64 -15.61
CA GLN A 167 -14.03 -8.24 -14.57
C GLN A 167 -12.74 -7.66 -15.16
N ALA A 168 -12.21 -8.22 -16.25
CA ALA A 168 -11.01 -7.70 -16.90
C ALA A 168 -11.25 -6.33 -17.56
N ARG A 169 -12.44 -6.07 -18.09
CA ARG A 169 -12.85 -4.77 -18.62
C ARG A 169 -12.97 -3.74 -17.51
N LEU A 170 -13.65 -4.08 -16.41
CA LEU A 170 -13.80 -3.25 -15.23
C LEU A 170 -12.43 -2.84 -14.68
N MET A 171 -11.53 -3.79 -14.44
CA MET A 171 -10.17 -3.52 -13.98
C MET A 171 -9.38 -2.64 -14.95
N SER A 172 -9.52 -2.87 -16.26
CA SER A 172 -8.82 -2.07 -17.27
C SER A 172 -9.31 -0.62 -17.29
N GLN A 173 -10.60 -0.39 -17.11
CA GLN A 173 -11.21 0.94 -17.05
C GLN A 173 -10.80 1.67 -15.77
N ALA A 174 -10.91 1.02 -14.63
CA ALA A 174 -10.57 1.59 -13.33
C ALA A 174 -9.09 1.97 -13.24
N LEU A 175 -8.18 1.06 -13.65
CA LEU A 175 -6.74 1.31 -13.56
C LEU A 175 -6.27 2.46 -14.46
N ARG A 176 -6.91 2.69 -15.61
CA ARG A 176 -6.65 3.87 -16.45
C ARG A 176 -6.94 5.18 -15.72
N LYS A 177 -8.01 5.22 -14.93
CA LYS A 177 -8.37 6.39 -14.12
C LYS A 177 -7.48 6.50 -12.87
N LEU A 178 -7.38 5.41 -12.12
CA LEU A 178 -6.71 5.38 -10.81
C LEU A 178 -5.22 5.71 -10.91
N THR A 179 -4.50 5.23 -11.93
CA THR A 179 -3.04 5.42 -12.03
C THR A 179 -2.63 6.89 -11.99
N GLY A 180 -3.34 7.75 -12.72
CA GLY A 180 -3.06 9.18 -12.74
C GLY A 180 -3.39 9.87 -11.43
N ILE A 181 -4.50 9.48 -10.80
CA ILE A 181 -4.97 10.05 -9.53
C ILE A 181 -4.04 9.64 -8.38
N VAL A 182 -3.69 8.35 -8.30
CA VAL A 182 -2.75 7.78 -7.33
C VAL A 182 -1.41 8.51 -7.35
N SER A 183 -0.88 8.76 -8.55
CA SER A 183 0.39 9.50 -8.70
C SER A 183 0.30 10.93 -8.17
N LYS A 184 -0.82 11.62 -8.42
CA LYS A 184 -1.03 13.02 -7.98
C LYS A 184 -1.28 13.14 -6.47
N SER A 185 -2.10 12.25 -5.90
CA SER A 185 -2.44 12.22 -4.47
C SER A 185 -1.30 11.68 -3.60
N ARG A 186 -0.30 10.99 -4.20
CA ARG A 186 0.76 10.25 -3.51
C ARG A 186 0.23 9.13 -2.60
N THR A 187 -0.97 8.64 -2.83
CA THR A 187 -1.54 7.49 -2.10
C THR A 187 -0.86 6.20 -2.54
N CYS A 188 -0.55 5.32 -1.61
CA CYS A 188 -0.12 3.94 -1.89
C CYS A 188 -1.37 3.09 -2.12
N LEU A 189 -1.60 2.61 -3.35
CA LEU A 189 -2.75 1.76 -3.67
C LEU A 189 -2.29 0.30 -3.83
N ILE A 190 -2.74 -0.57 -2.92
CA ILE A 190 -2.42 -1.99 -2.92
C ILE A 190 -3.64 -2.80 -3.31
N PHE A 191 -3.50 -3.63 -4.35
CA PHE A 191 -4.45 -4.68 -4.70
C PHE A 191 -3.92 -6.03 -4.22
N ILE A 192 -4.70 -6.71 -3.39
CA ILE A 192 -4.47 -8.11 -3.07
C ILE A 192 -5.10 -8.96 -4.19
N ASN A 193 -4.38 -10.01 -4.63
CA ASN A 193 -4.85 -10.85 -5.71
C ASN A 193 -4.59 -12.34 -5.42
N GLN A 194 -5.41 -13.17 -6.01
CA GLN A 194 -5.32 -14.62 -5.90
C GLN A 194 -4.70 -15.21 -7.17
N ILE A 195 -4.03 -16.35 -7.02
CA ILE A 195 -3.53 -17.14 -8.15
C ILE A 195 -4.64 -18.07 -8.63
N ARG A 196 -4.76 -18.20 -9.94
CA ARG A 196 -5.57 -19.19 -10.64
C ARG A 196 -4.70 -19.93 -11.63
N GLU A 197 -5.02 -21.16 -11.91
CA GLU A 197 -4.33 -21.96 -12.93
C GLU A 197 -5.09 -21.91 -14.25
N LYS A 198 -4.35 -21.76 -15.32
CA LYS A 198 -4.88 -21.85 -16.67
C LYS A 198 -4.96 -23.31 -17.08
N ILE A 199 -6.16 -23.76 -17.44
CA ILE A 199 -6.40 -25.11 -17.95
C ILE A 199 -5.72 -25.24 -19.33
N GLY A 200 -5.04 -26.36 -19.60
CA GLY A 200 -4.47 -26.70 -20.90
C GLY A 200 -3.08 -26.13 -21.21
N VAL A 201 -2.41 -25.50 -20.23
CA VAL A 201 -1.01 -25.07 -20.38
C VAL A 201 -0.07 -26.23 -20.08
N MET A 202 0.42 -26.92 -21.14
CA MET A 202 1.37 -28.04 -21.00
C MET A 202 2.82 -27.59 -20.80
N PHE A 203 3.17 -26.38 -21.25
CA PHE A 203 4.54 -25.81 -21.16
C PHE A 203 4.50 -24.40 -20.61
N GLY A 204 5.47 -24.05 -19.76
CA GLY A 204 5.57 -22.74 -19.11
C GLY A 204 4.84 -22.67 -17.78
N ASN A 205 4.64 -21.46 -17.25
CA ASN A 205 3.94 -21.25 -15.98
C ASN A 205 2.42 -21.14 -16.19
N PRO A 206 1.61 -22.10 -15.69
CA PRO A 206 0.16 -22.06 -15.79
C PRO A 206 -0.46 -20.99 -14.89
N GLU A 207 0.25 -20.52 -13.86
CA GLU A 207 -0.28 -19.57 -12.88
C GLU A 207 -0.61 -18.20 -13.50
N THR A 208 -1.77 -17.69 -13.17
CA THR A 208 -2.19 -16.34 -13.54
C THR A 208 -2.95 -15.70 -12.37
N THR A 209 -3.00 -14.37 -12.33
CA THR A 209 -3.82 -13.65 -11.35
C THR A 209 -5.17 -13.30 -11.96
N THR A 210 -6.21 -13.11 -11.11
CA THR A 210 -7.56 -12.70 -11.51
C THR A 210 -7.59 -11.25 -12.03
N GLY A 211 -8.72 -10.81 -12.62
CA GLY A 211 -8.88 -9.45 -13.11
C GLY A 211 -8.16 -9.15 -14.44
N GLY A 212 -7.71 -10.17 -15.17
CA GLY A 212 -7.09 -10.03 -16.49
C GLY A 212 -5.63 -9.55 -16.45
N ARG A 213 -5.20 -8.87 -17.54
CA ARG A 213 -3.80 -8.43 -17.68
C ARG A 213 -3.54 -7.00 -17.23
N ALA A 214 -4.59 -6.19 -17.02
CA ALA A 214 -4.44 -4.75 -16.80
C ALA A 214 -3.56 -4.45 -15.57
N LEU A 215 -3.84 -5.10 -14.43
CA LEU A 215 -3.08 -4.87 -13.20
C LEU A 215 -1.60 -5.22 -13.36
N LYS A 216 -1.26 -6.27 -14.11
CA LYS A 216 0.14 -6.65 -14.41
C LYS A 216 0.91 -5.53 -15.13
N PHE A 217 0.24 -4.74 -15.97
CA PHE A 217 0.84 -3.61 -16.68
C PHE A 217 0.88 -2.33 -15.84
N TYR A 218 -0.23 -2.00 -15.19
CA TYR A 218 -0.37 -0.75 -14.42
C TYR A 218 0.38 -0.77 -13.10
N ALA A 219 0.47 -1.91 -12.42
CA ALA A 219 1.24 -2.01 -11.18
C ALA A 219 2.70 -1.60 -11.40
N SER A 220 3.20 -0.72 -10.54
CA SER A 220 4.61 -0.33 -10.49
C SER A 220 5.47 -1.37 -9.79
N MET A 221 4.85 -2.10 -8.87
CA MET A 221 5.48 -3.16 -8.08
C MET A 221 4.54 -4.34 -7.97
N ARG A 222 5.08 -5.56 -8.09
CA ARG A 222 4.34 -6.81 -7.92
C ARG A 222 5.13 -7.74 -7.01
N VAL A 223 4.48 -8.22 -5.95
CA VAL A 223 5.08 -9.07 -4.93
C VAL A 223 4.31 -10.39 -4.88
N ASP A 224 5.02 -11.49 -5.11
CA ASP A 224 4.52 -12.86 -4.97
C ASP A 224 4.83 -13.36 -3.55
N ILE A 225 3.79 -13.71 -2.78
CA ILE A 225 3.92 -14.16 -1.39
C ILE A 225 3.50 -15.60 -1.29
N ARG A 226 4.42 -16.44 -0.77
CA ARG A 226 4.20 -17.89 -0.64
C ARG A 226 4.68 -18.40 0.70
N ARG A 227 3.87 -19.23 1.34
CA ARG A 227 4.31 -20.06 2.45
C ARG A 227 5.32 -21.09 1.95
N ILE A 228 6.46 -21.22 2.64
CA ILE A 228 7.51 -22.20 2.34
C ILE A 228 7.41 -23.40 3.28
N GLN A 229 7.33 -23.12 4.59
CA GLN A 229 7.40 -24.13 5.63
C GLN A 229 6.53 -23.77 6.83
N ALA A 230 6.03 -24.78 7.54
CA ALA A 230 5.38 -24.60 8.83
C ALA A 230 6.42 -24.44 9.94
N ILE A 231 6.21 -23.48 10.84
CA ILE A 231 6.99 -23.32 12.07
C ILE A 231 6.27 -24.09 13.16
N LYS A 232 6.98 -25.00 13.82
CA LYS A 232 6.46 -25.85 14.87
C LYS A 232 7.14 -25.59 16.20
N GLU A 233 6.35 -25.63 17.26
CA GLU A 233 6.84 -25.65 18.64
C GLU A 233 6.34 -26.98 19.26
N GLY A 234 7.27 -27.96 19.38
CA GLY A 234 6.89 -29.36 19.61
C GLY A 234 6.04 -29.88 18.45
N ASP A 235 4.86 -30.41 18.76
CA ASP A 235 3.92 -30.94 17.75
C ASP A 235 2.94 -29.87 17.21
N LYS A 236 2.91 -28.69 17.82
CA LYS A 236 1.97 -27.63 17.46
C LYS A 236 2.56 -26.73 16.38
N VAL A 237 1.77 -26.46 15.31
CA VAL A 237 2.12 -25.46 14.31
C VAL A 237 1.78 -24.08 14.87
N VAL A 238 2.81 -23.24 15.07
CA VAL A 238 2.67 -21.89 15.65
C VAL A 238 2.81 -20.78 14.62
N GLY A 239 3.23 -21.09 13.40
CA GLY A 239 3.43 -20.10 12.37
C GLY A 239 3.85 -20.70 11.04
N SER A 240 4.30 -19.83 10.13
CA SER A 240 4.82 -20.22 8.83
C SER A 240 6.00 -19.36 8.42
N ARG A 241 7.04 -20.01 7.87
CA ARG A 241 8.08 -19.34 7.08
C ARG A 241 7.48 -18.98 5.73
N THR A 242 7.61 -17.72 5.36
CA THR A 242 6.98 -17.15 4.17
C THR A 242 8.06 -16.47 3.32
N ARG A 243 7.91 -16.56 2.01
CA ARG A 243 8.78 -15.87 1.05
C ARG A 243 7.99 -14.85 0.29
N ALA A 244 8.51 -13.61 0.23
CA ALA A 244 8.07 -12.56 -0.67
C ALA A 244 9.10 -12.40 -1.81
N LYS A 245 8.65 -12.51 -3.05
CA LYS A 245 9.45 -12.30 -4.26
C LYS A 245 8.96 -11.10 -5.03
N VAL A 246 9.83 -10.13 -5.25
CA VAL A 246 9.52 -8.92 -6.03
C VAL A 246 9.66 -9.23 -7.51
N VAL A 247 8.58 -9.62 -8.18
CA VAL A 247 8.60 -10.05 -9.59
C VAL A 247 8.57 -8.91 -10.59
N LYS A 248 8.15 -7.72 -10.16
CA LYS A 248 8.18 -6.48 -10.94
C LYS A 248 8.46 -5.31 -10.03
N ASN A 249 9.35 -4.42 -10.46
CA ASN A 249 9.67 -3.20 -9.74
C ASN A 249 10.06 -2.11 -10.74
N LYS A 250 9.38 -0.94 -10.69
CA LYS A 250 9.68 0.23 -11.52
C LYS A 250 10.48 1.30 -10.78
N VAL A 251 10.73 1.11 -9.47
CA VAL A 251 11.42 2.09 -8.62
C VAL A 251 12.78 1.58 -8.12
N ALA A 252 13.06 0.28 -8.26
CA ALA A 252 14.34 -0.35 -7.94
C ALA A 252 14.54 -1.62 -8.79
N ALA A 253 15.67 -2.30 -8.61
CA ALA A 253 15.93 -3.59 -9.26
C ALA A 253 14.94 -4.67 -8.83
N PRO A 254 14.27 -5.36 -9.77
CA PRO A 254 13.34 -6.45 -9.48
C PRO A 254 14.07 -7.76 -9.11
N PHE A 255 13.28 -8.81 -8.84
CA PHE A 255 13.68 -10.20 -8.61
C PHE A 255 14.44 -10.45 -7.30
N ARG A 256 14.42 -9.50 -6.36
CA ARG A 256 14.88 -9.73 -5.00
C ARG A 256 13.82 -10.52 -4.24
N GLU A 257 14.30 -11.29 -3.25
CA GLU A 257 13.45 -12.12 -2.39
C GLU A 257 13.74 -11.80 -0.93
N ALA A 258 12.73 -11.96 -0.08
CA ALA A 258 12.82 -11.89 1.36
C ALA A 258 12.12 -13.10 1.96
N GLU A 259 12.72 -13.69 2.99
CA GLU A 259 12.11 -14.75 3.78
C GLU A 259 11.93 -14.27 5.21
N PHE A 260 10.74 -14.48 5.74
CA PHE A 260 10.36 -14.02 7.08
C PHE A 260 9.34 -14.97 7.69
N ASP A 261 9.17 -14.87 9.00
CA ASP A 261 8.24 -15.70 9.73
C ASP A 261 6.95 -14.94 10.01
N ILE A 262 5.81 -15.61 9.80
CA ILE A 262 4.49 -15.17 10.25
C ILE A 262 4.10 -16.08 11.42
N VAL A 263 3.97 -15.50 12.62
CA VAL A 263 3.50 -16.17 13.83
C VAL A 263 2.00 -16.00 13.95
N TYR A 264 1.27 -17.08 14.15
CA TYR A 264 -0.18 -17.04 14.23
C TYR A 264 -0.64 -16.22 15.45
N GLY A 265 -1.50 -15.23 15.18
CA GLY A 265 -1.99 -14.30 16.20
C GLY A 265 -1.06 -13.12 16.53
N GLU A 266 0.20 -13.12 16.05
CA GLU A 266 1.16 -12.01 16.25
C GLU A 266 1.53 -11.32 14.93
N GLY A 267 1.42 -12.03 13.79
CA GLY A 267 1.80 -11.51 12.47
C GLY A 267 3.28 -11.72 12.13
N ILE A 268 3.86 -10.81 11.36
CA ILE A 268 5.27 -10.89 10.93
C ILE A 268 6.19 -10.70 12.13
N SER A 269 7.11 -11.64 12.33
CA SER A 269 8.09 -11.60 13.42
C SER A 269 9.21 -10.62 13.11
N ARG A 270 9.07 -9.37 13.58
CA ARG A 270 10.10 -8.32 13.39
C ARG A 270 11.44 -8.71 14.01
N GLU A 271 11.43 -9.25 15.22
CA GLU A 271 12.66 -9.66 15.94
C GLU A 271 13.34 -10.84 15.23
N GLY A 272 12.55 -11.80 14.76
CA GLY A 272 13.08 -12.94 13.99
C GLY A 272 13.74 -12.49 12.68
N ASP A 273 13.13 -11.54 11.97
CA ASP A 273 13.66 -10.93 10.76
C ASP A 273 14.99 -10.19 11.02
N LEU A 274 15.05 -9.38 12.10
CA LEU A 274 16.26 -8.67 12.48
C LEU A 274 17.42 -9.61 12.85
N ILE A 275 17.14 -10.74 13.51
CA ILE A 275 18.15 -11.75 13.84
C ILE A 275 18.68 -12.40 12.55
N ASP A 276 17.78 -12.84 11.67
CA ASP A 276 18.17 -13.51 10.42
C ASP A 276 19.02 -12.58 9.54
N LEU A 277 18.58 -11.34 9.35
CA LEU A 277 19.35 -10.31 8.64
C LEU A 277 20.66 -9.96 9.36
N GLY A 278 20.63 -9.87 10.70
CA GLY A 278 21.80 -9.58 11.50
C GLY A 278 22.90 -10.60 11.32
N VAL A 279 22.53 -11.87 11.29
CA VAL A 279 23.47 -12.99 11.02
C VAL A 279 23.97 -12.94 9.57
N ASP A 280 23.06 -12.78 8.60
CA ASP A 280 23.40 -12.70 7.16
C ASP A 280 24.37 -11.54 6.87
N LYS A 281 24.16 -10.40 7.51
CA LYS A 281 25.00 -9.21 7.34
C LYS A 281 26.22 -9.17 8.27
N GLY A 282 26.42 -10.17 9.12
CA GLY A 282 27.57 -10.24 10.03
C GLY A 282 27.57 -9.15 11.09
N LEU A 283 26.40 -8.68 11.52
CA LEU A 283 26.20 -7.77 12.66
C LEU A 283 25.87 -8.55 13.93
N VAL A 284 25.15 -9.67 13.79
CA VAL A 284 24.89 -10.63 14.86
C VAL A 284 25.92 -11.74 14.74
N GLU A 285 26.71 -11.90 15.78
CA GLU A 285 27.75 -12.94 15.88
C GLU A 285 27.10 -14.24 16.33
N LYS A 286 27.49 -15.34 15.67
CA LYS A 286 27.05 -16.69 16.02
C LYS A 286 28.26 -17.50 16.51
N SER A 287 28.30 -17.80 17.82
CA SER A 287 29.31 -18.64 18.44
C SER A 287 28.65 -19.94 18.91
N GLY A 288 28.80 -21.00 18.11
CA GLY A 288 28.06 -22.24 18.30
C GLY A 288 26.55 -22.01 18.20
N THR A 289 25.84 -22.24 19.31
CA THR A 289 24.38 -21.98 19.40
C THR A 289 24.03 -20.59 19.95
N TRP A 290 25.03 -19.83 20.44
CA TRP A 290 24.84 -18.51 21.02
C TRP A 290 24.83 -17.42 19.96
N LEU A 291 23.92 -16.47 20.14
CA LEU A 291 23.81 -15.26 19.34
C LEU A 291 24.15 -14.04 20.19
N SER A 292 24.94 -13.12 19.65
CA SER A 292 25.36 -11.88 20.31
C SER A 292 25.37 -10.70 19.36
N PHE A 293 25.11 -9.51 19.89
CA PHE A 293 25.17 -8.25 19.17
C PHE A 293 25.79 -7.17 20.04
N GLY A 294 26.83 -6.47 19.52
CA GLY A 294 27.51 -5.41 20.23
C GLY A 294 28.15 -5.83 21.55
N GLY A 295 28.58 -7.09 21.66
CA GLY A 295 29.17 -7.69 22.88
C GLY A 295 28.12 -8.25 23.86
N GLU A 296 26.84 -8.02 23.66
CA GLU A 296 25.78 -8.57 24.50
C GLU A 296 25.25 -9.91 23.96
N ARG A 297 25.09 -10.88 24.85
CA ARG A 297 24.51 -12.19 24.52
C ARG A 297 22.99 -12.09 24.50
N MET A 298 22.39 -12.34 23.34
CA MET A 298 20.94 -12.31 23.16
C MET A 298 20.25 -13.62 23.53
N GLY A 299 20.99 -14.76 23.52
CA GLY A 299 20.45 -16.06 23.89
C GLY A 299 21.04 -17.23 23.14
N GLN A 300 20.68 -18.43 23.60
CA GLN A 300 21.06 -19.68 22.93
C GLN A 300 19.93 -20.09 21.97
N GLY A 301 20.23 -20.06 20.67
CA GLY A 301 19.27 -20.33 19.62
C GLY A 301 18.43 -19.10 19.23
N ARG A 302 17.79 -19.22 18.07
CA ARG A 302 17.03 -18.12 17.43
C ARG A 302 15.81 -17.68 18.26
N GLU A 303 15.10 -18.65 18.86
CA GLU A 303 13.88 -18.33 19.63
C GLU A 303 14.19 -17.56 20.92
N ASN A 304 15.23 -17.96 21.67
CA ASN A 304 15.63 -17.22 22.86
C ASN A 304 16.12 -15.81 22.52
N ALA A 305 16.84 -15.64 21.41
CA ALA A 305 17.24 -14.32 20.93
C ALA A 305 16.04 -13.47 20.49
N ARG A 306 14.99 -14.08 19.89
CA ARG A 306 13.74 -13.42 19.55
C ARG A 306 13.01 -12.87 20.78
N VAL A 307 12.88 -13.71 21.83
CA VAL A 307 12.28 -13.30 23.10
C VAL A 307 13.09 -12.17 23.74
N PHE A 308 14.42 -12.31 23.75
CA PHE A 308 15.31 -11.28 24.28
C PHE A 308 15.11 -9.91 23.59
N LEU A 309 15.02 -9.87 22.25
CA LEU A 309 14.80 -8.64 21.52
C LEU A 309 13.37 -8.06 21.73
N LYS A 310 12.37 -8.88 22.02
CA LYS A 310 11.04 -8.41 22.41
C LYS A 310 11.06 -7.65 23.74
N GLU A 311 11.85 -8.15 24.71
CA GLU A 311 12.00 -7.59 26.04
C GLU A 311 12.95 -6.39 26.06
N ASN A 312 14.00 -6.39 25.23
CA ASN A 312 15.04 -5.36 25.17
C ASN A 312 14.91 -4.51 23.92
N LYS A 313 13.94 -3.60 23.93
CA LYS A 313 13.59 -2.74 22.76
C LYS A 313 14.74 -1.83 22.32
N ASP A 314 15.57 -1.35 23.25
CA ASP A 314 16.73 -0.50 22.97
C ASP A 314 17.80 -1.24 22.16
N ILE A 315 18.06 -2.51 22.45
CA ILE A 315 18.99 -3.35 21.70
C ILE A 315 18.42 -3.70 20.33
N ARG A 316 17.12 -4.02 20.28
CA ARG A 316 16.41 -4.25 19.04
C ARG A 316 16.51 -3.04 18.09
N ASP A 317 16.26 -1.84 18.61
CA ASP A 317 16.28 -0.62 17.80
C ASP A 317 17.69 -0.23 17.37
N LYS A 318 18.72 -0.50 18.21
CA LYS A 318 20.15 -0.38 17.83
C LYS A 318 20.50 -1.34 16.70
N LEU A 319 20.08 -2.61 16.80
CA LEU A 319 20.32 -3.61 15.74
C LEU A 319 19.63 -3.21 14.43
N GLU A 320 18.38 -2.78 14.49
CA GLU A 320 17.64 -2.33 13.31
C GLU A 320 18.30 -1.13 12.65
N ASN A 321 18.72 -0.13 13.43
CA ASN A 321 19.40 1.05 12.90
C ASN A 321 20.75 0.69 12.25
N ALA A 322 21.51 -0.23 12.85
CA ALA A 322 22.75 -0.74 12.27
C ALA A 322 22.51 -1.50 10.96
N LEU A 323 21.44 -2.31 10.90
CA LEU A 323 21.02 -3.02 9.69
C LEU A 323 20.56 -2.05 8.60
N ARG A 324 19.71 -1.07 8.92
CA ARG A 324 19.26 -0.04 7.97
C ARG A 324 20.46 0.70 7.35
N LYS A 325 21.42 1.09 8.17
CA LYS A 325 22.65 1.73 7.70
C LYS A 325 23.45 0.82 6.76
N LYS A 326 23.60 -0.47 7.10
CA LYS A 326 24.35 -1.44 6.29
C LYS A 326 23.64 -1.79 4.98
N LEU A 327 22.31 -1.73 4.96
CA LEU A 327 21.45 -1.99 3.80
C LEU A 327 21.15 -0.73 2.99
N GLU A 328 21.63 0.44 3.41
CA GLU A 328 21.37 1.74 2.80
C GLU A 328 19.86 2.08 2.72
N ILE A 329 19.09 1.61 3.72
CA ILE A 329 17.64 1.84 3.82
C ILE A 329 17.39 3.06 4.71
N PRO A 330 16.60 4.06 4.26
CA PRO A 330 16.28 5.23 5.08
C PRO A 330 15.56 4.84 6.39
N VAL A 331 15.84 5.58 7.46
CA VAL A 331 15.08 5.45 8.71
C VAL A 331 13.68 6.04 8.48
N PRO A 332 12.60 5.33 8.82
CA PRO A 332 11.24 5.86 8.70
C PRO A 332 11.08 7.17 9.49
N GLY A 333 10.42 8.16 8.89
CA GLY A 333 10.22 9.48 9.52
C GLY A 333 11.35 10.49 9.31
N ASN A 334 12.52 10.12 8.79
CA ASN A 334 13.65 11.03 8.58
C ASN A 334 13.85 11.44 7.09
N SER A 335 12.88 11.17 6.24
CA SER A 335 12.93 11.52 4.80
C SER A 335 12.62 12.99 4.49
N GLY A 336 12.88 13.91 5.43
CA GLY A 336 12.47 15.31 5.29
C GLY A 336 13.45 16.39 5.77
N ALA A 337 14.67 16.04 6.21
CA ALA A 337 15.61 17.06 6.73
C ALA A 337 16.61 17.62 5.70
N ALA A 338 16.36 17.43 4.40
CA ALA A 338 17.13 18.11 3.35
C ALA A 338 16.17 18.79 2.37
N GLY A 339 15.63 19.97 2.77
CA GLY A 339 14.88 20.84 1.85
C GLY A 339 13.52 21.33 2.33
N ALA A 340 13.32 21.60 3.61
CA ALA A 340 12.21 22.45 4.04
C ALA A 340 12.52 23.91 3.76
N GLY A 341 12.47 24.28 2.47
CA GLY A 341 12.23 25.66 2.07
C GLY A 341 10.77 25.97 2.39
N THR A 342 10.58 26.86 3.33
CA THR A 342 9.31 27.49 3.71
C THR A 342 8.60 28.02 2.46
N ASN A 343 7.60 27.27 1.98
CA ASN A 343 6.54 27.84 1.16
C ASN A 343 5.23 27.61 1.92
N GLY A 344 4.91 28.63 2.73
CA GLY A 344 3.60 28.80 3.32
C GLY A 344 2.57 28.96 2.21
N HIS A 345 1.83 27.92 1.91
CA HIS A 345 0.52 28.05 1.29
C HIS A 345 -0.47 28.28 2.43
N ALA A 346 -0.68 29.57 2.69
CA ALA A 346 -1.83 30.01 3.47
C ALA A 346 -3.09 29.50 2.74
N ALA A 347 -3.90 28.71 3.42
CA ALA A 347 -5.24 28.39 3.02
C ALA A 347 -6.03 29.70 2.85
N PRO A 348 -6.89 29.85 1.82
CA PRO A 348 -7.73 31.03 1.71
C PRO A 348 -8.70 31.04 2.90
N ALA A 349 -8.64 32.14 3.67
CA ALA A 349 -9.56 32.43 4.75
C ALA A 349 -11.02 32.35 4.22
N HIS A 350 -11.83 31.54 4.90
CA HIS A 350 -13.28 31.57 4.72
C HIS A 350 -13.77 32.97 5.06
N ALA A 351 -14.30 33.67 4.04
CA ALA A 351 -15.04 34.90 4.23
C ALA A 351 -16.31 34.58 5.04
N GLU A 352 -16.39 35.11 6.25
CA GLU A 352 -17.60 35.14 7.04
C GLU A 352 -18.71 35.90 6.27
N LYS A 353 -19.86 35.23 6.09
CA LYS A 353 -21.09 35.86 5.64
C LYS A 353 -21.62 36.72 6.78
N PRO A 354 -22.05 37.95 6.53
CA PRO A 354 -22.70 38.79 7.53
C PRO A 354 -24.07 38.21 7.96
N PRO A 355 -24.49 38.46 9.23
CA PRO A 355 -25.75 37.91 9.75
C PRO A 355 -26.97 38.52 9.05
N MET A 356 -27.86 37.63 8.60
CA MET A 356 -29.18 38.01 8.12
C MET A 356 -30.04 38.56 9.28
N THR A 357 -30.40 39.82 9.19
CA THR A 357 -31.39 40.46 10.06
C THR A 357 -32.77 39.85 9.86
N ALA A 358 -33.40 39.50 10.96
CA ALA A 358 -34.79 39.05 11.03
C ALA A 358 -35.76 40.10 10.51
N ALA A 359 -36.54 39.78 9.50
CA ALA A 359 -37.69 40.55 9.12
C ALA A 359 -38.97 39.92 9.67
N THR A 360 -39.65 40.72 10.39
CA THR A 360 -40.93 40.60 11.11
C THR A 360 -42.03 39.92 10.33
N ALA A 361 -42.74 39.03 11.01
CA ALA A 361 -44.01 38.44 10.59
C ALA A 361 -45.12 39.50 10.57
N VAL A 362 -45.90 39.52 9.48
CA VAL A 362 -47.25 40.13 9.46
C VAL A 362 -48.23 39.05 9.05
N ALA A 363 -49.18 38.81 9.94
CA ALA A 363 -50.31 37.92 9.74
C ALA A 363 -51.35 38.57 8.79
N GLY A 364 -51.95 37.74 7.96
CA GLY A 364 -53.13 38.12 7.17
C GLY A 364 -53.96 36.88 6.89
N ALA A 365 -55.11 36.82 7.54
CA ALA A 365 -56.12 35.77 7.44
C ALA A 365 -56.89 35.84 6.10
N ASP A 366 -57.38 34.71 5.65
CA ASP A 366 -58.81 34.40 5.47
C ASP A 366 -59.16 33.71 4.13
N ALA A 367 -60.04 32.74 4.31
CA ALA A 367 -61.16 32.29 3.50
C ALA A 367 -60.99 31.33 2.30
N SER A 368 -61.35 30.09 2.62
CA SER A 368 -62.45 29.29 2.05
C SER A 368 -62.53 29.05 0.53
N LYS A 369 -62.58 27.83 0.11
CA LYS A 369 -63.71 27.07 -0.46
C LYS A 369 -63.31 25.88 -1.35
N ALA A 370 -63.87 24.76 -0.93
CA ALA A 370 -64.62 23.79 -1.76
C ALA A 370 -63.92 22.91 -2.80
N ARG A 371 -63.92 21.62 -2.56
CA ARG A 371 -64.05 20.48 -3.47
C ARG A 371 -65.25 20.67 -4.46
N PRO A 372 -65.38 19.91 -5.58
CA PRO A 372 -65.43 18.45 -5.57
C PRO A 372 -64.89 17.69 -6.81
N THR A 373 -64.66 16.40 -6.57
CA THR A 373 -64.92 15.17 -7.36
C THR A 373 -64.95 15.20 -8.90
N ARG A 374 -64.06 14.42 -9.51
CA ARG A 374 -64.37 13.17 -10.22
C ARG A 374 -63.11 12.32 -10.36
#